data_30194d799c8ccacbc27c1737b2052cfa
#
_entry.id   30194d799c8ccacbc27c1737b2052cfa
#
_cell.length_a   1.000
_cell.length_b   1.000
_cell.length_c   1.000
_cell.angle_alpha   90.00
_cell.angle_beta   90.00
_cell.angle_gamma   90.00
#
_symmetry.space_group_name_H-M   'P 1'
#
loop_
_entity.id
_entity.type
_entity.pdbx_description
1 polymer ?
#
loop_
_entity_poly.entity_id
_entity_poly.type
_entity_poly.pdbx_seq_one_letter_code
_entity_poly.pdbx_strand_id
1 'polypeptide(L)'
;YPSRRELIRELKKGYDYVGVSFIMALFHKMKDAVALIRKYSPQSKIILGGYGTVLSDEVLAPFGDYFCREEGVTFFRRLLGETPIPKPYKHPMLVSDLKIFSIRASRTGKIFAGLGCPNGCDFCCTSHFFKRRHVKLLPEGKDIFSVVEKYLDMDPNTVFIIFDEDFLLNKARALEF
;
A
#
# COMPACT_ATOMS: atom_id res chain seq x y z
N TYR A 1 3.95 -5.72 -13.02
CA TYR A 1 4.30 -4.33 -13.32
C TYR A 1 3.99 -4.06 -14.80
N PRO A 2 3.48 -2.86 -15.15
CA PRO A 2 3.25 -2.51 -16.55
C PRO A 2 4.59 -2.46 -17.32
N SER A 3 4.55 -2.78 -18.60
CA SER A 3 5.71 -2.57 -19.46
C SER A 3 6.02 -1.07 -19.59
N ARG A 4 7.25 -0.75 -19.97
CA ARG A 4 7.65 0.65 -20.18
C ARG A 4 6.73 1.36 -21.21
N ARG A 5 6.26 0.66 -22.23
CA ARG A 5 5.35 1.21 -23.24
C ARG A 5 3.97 1.55 -22.65
N GLU A 6 3.43 0.67 -21.82
CA GLU A 6 2.16 0.90 -21.12
C GLU A 6 2.27 2.07 -20.16
N LEU A 7 3.34 2.14 -19.36
CA LEU A 7 3.57 3.28 -18.46
C LEU A 7 3.62 4.61 -19.23
N ILE A 8 4.37 4.67 -20.33
CA ILE A 8 4.45 5.88 -21.16
C ILE A 8 3.08 6.26 -21.74
N ARG A 9 2.29 5.27 -22.20
CA ARG A 9 0.95 5.50 -22.70
C ARG A 9 0.04 6.11 -21.62
N GLU A 10 0.11 5.60 -20.39
CA GLU A 10 -0.64 6.14 -19.26
C GLU A 10 -0.20 7.57 -18.92
N LEU A 11 1.09 7.81 -18.80
CA LEU A 11 1.63 9.14 -18.46
C LEU A 11 1.19 10.23 -19.47
N LYS A 12 1.09 9.88 -20.74
CA LYS A 12 0.63 10.82 -21.80
C LYS A 12 -0.84 11.25 -21.68
N LYS A 13 -1.64 10.59 -20.84
CA LYS A 13 -3.04 11.02 -20.57
C LYS A 13 -3.10 12.31 -19.75
N GLY A 14 -2.02 12.65 -19.05
CA GLY A 14 -1.94 13.82 -18.18
C GLY A 14 -2.66 13.56 -16.84
N TYR A 15 -1.91 13.66 -15.75
CA TYR A 15 -2.43 13.51 -14.39
C TYR A 15 -1.91 14.69 -13.56
N ASP A 16 -2.71 15.19 -12.62
CA ASP A 16 -2.26 16.20 -11.66
C ASP A 16 -1.21 15.61 -10.72
N TYR A 17 -1.39 14.34 -10.32
CA TYR A 17 -0.50 13.63 -9.42
C TYR A 17 -0.12 12.25 -9.96
N VAL A 18 1.14 11.88 -9.79
CA VAL A 18 1.65 10.53 -10.08
C VAL A 18 2.35 9.99 -8.86
N GLY A 19 1.81 8.91 -8.29
CA GLY A 19 2.39 8.22 -7.13
C GLY A 19 3.42 7.16 -7.54
N VAL A 20 4.58 7.17 -6.90
CA VAL A 20 5.62 6.14 -7.05
C VAL A 20 5.93 5.55 -5.68
N SER A 21 5.50 4.29 -5.47
CA SER A 21 5.82 3.53 -4.26
C SER A 21 7.06 2.68 -4.47
N PHE A 22 8.02 2.73 -3.54
CA PHE A 22 9.25 1.97 -3.65
C PHE A 22 9.80 1.54 -2.28
N ILE A 23 10.70 0.57 -2.31
CA ILE A 23 11.55 0.16 -1.18
C ILE A 23 13.00 0.54 -1.48
N MET A 24 13.86 0.61 -0.47
CA MET A 24 15.27 1.00 -0.60
C MET A 24 16.00 0.23 -1.71
N ALA A 25 15.82 -1.09 -1.79
CA ALA A 25 16.45 -1.94 -2.80
C ALA A 25 16.07 -1.57 -4.25
N LEU A 26 14.94 -0.89 -4.44
CA LEU A 26 14.42 -0.48 -5.75
C LEU A 26 14.58 1.04 -6.00
N PHE A 27 15.45 1.72 -5.28
CA PHE A 27 15.70 3.16 -5.45
C PHE A 27 16.09 3.52 -6.88
N HIS A 28 16.92 2.69 -7.55
CA HIS A 28 17.29 2.89 -8.95
C HIS A 28 16.07 2.85 -9.89
N LYS A 29 15.13 1.92 -9.68
CA LYS A 29 13.90 1.82 -10.49
C LYS A 29 12.96 3.00 -10.23
N MET A 30 12.92 3.51 -9.00
CA MET A 30 12.19 4.73 -8.69
C MET A 30 12.75 5.91 -9.50
N LYS A 31 14.07 6.09 -9.57
CA LYS A 31 14.71 7.13 -10.38
C LYS A 31 14.34 7.02 -11.86
N ASP A 32 14.37 5.81 -12.42
CA ASP A 32 13.98 5.57 -13.81
C ASP A 32 12.51 5.92 -14.06
N ALA A 33 11.61 5.55 -13.14
CA ALA A 33 10.20 5.90 -13.23
C ALA A 33 9.99 7.42 -13.18
N VAL A 34 10.65 8.10 -12.24
CA VAL A 34 10.60 9.57 -12.13
C VAL A 34 11.10 10.25 -13.41
N ALA A 35 12.20 9.77 -14.00
CA ALA A 35 12.70 10.30 -15.27
C ALA A 35 11.66 10.17 -16.40
N LEU A 36 10.93 9.05 -16.45
CA LEU A 36 9.85 8.89 -17.41
C LEU A 36 8.67 9.83 -17.13
N ILE A 37 8.29 10.01 -15.88
CA ILE A 37 7.20 10.92 -15.49
C ILE A 37 7.58 12.35 -15.91
N ARG A 38 8.74 12.84 -15.52
CA ARG A 38 9.21 14.20 -15.89
C ARG A 38 9.28 14.40 -17.39
N LYS A 39 9.59 13.33 -18.17
CA LYS A 39 9.66 13.40 -19.64
C LYS A 39 8.28 13.42 -20.31
N TYR A 40 7.33 12.60 -19.85
CA TYR A 40 6.08 12.36 -20.55
C TYR A 40 4.84 12.99 -19.90
N SER A 41 4.97 13.46 -18.66
CA SER A 41 3.94 14.20 -17.91
C SER A 41 4.59 15.26 -17.02
N PRO A 42 5.31 16.24 -17.59
CA PRO A 42 6.13 17.21 -16.84
C PRO A 42 5.33 18.09 -15.88
N GLN A 43 4.04 18.28 -16.12
CA GLN A 43 3.13 19.06 -15.26
C GLN A 43 2.71 18.29 -14.01
N SER A 44 2.83 16.95 -14.00
CA SER A 44 2.41 16.13 -12.85
C SER A 44 3.27 16.37 -11.63
N LYS A 45 2.61 16.49 -10.47
CA LYS A 45 3.29 16.44 -9.17
C LYS A 45 3.60 14.99 -8.81
N ILE A 46 4.83 14.72 -8.40
CA ILE A 46 5.29 13.38 -8.06
C ILE A 46 5.17 13.17 -6.55
N ILE A 47 4.45 12.12 -6.16
CA ILE A 47 4.33 11.69 -4.77
C ILE A 47 5.16 10.43 -4.59
N LEU A 48 6.22 10.50 -3.78
CA LEU A 48 7.00 9.34 -3.39
C LEU A 48 6.40 8.70 -2.14
N GLY A 49 6.25 7.38 -2.15
CA GLY A 49 5.69 6.61 -1.04
C GLY A 49 6.37 5.26 -0.84
N GLY A 50 5.90 4.50 0.15
CA GLY A 50 6.47 3.23 0.54
C GLY A 50 7.69 3.36 1.45
N TYR A 51 8.24 2.24 1.91
CA TYR A 51 9.34 2.21 2.89
C TYR A 51 10.64 2.87 2.41
N GLY A 52 10.80 3.09 1.08
CA GLY A 52 11.94 3.84 0.56
C GLY A 52 11.97 5.32 0.97
N THR A 53 10.82 5.87 1.41
CA THR A 53 10.75 7.27 1.88
C THR A 53 11.29 7.50 3.29
N VAL A 54 11.85 6.46 3.93
CA VAL A 54 12.67 6.63 5.16
C VAL A 54 13.97 7.41 4.90
N LEU A 55 14.41 7.51 3.65
CA LEU A 55 15.52 8.37 3.25
C LEU A 55 15.23 9.84 3.58
N SER A 56 16.30 10.61 3.79
CA SER A 56 16.18 12.04 4.12
C SER A 56 15.61 12.86 2.97
N ASP A 57 15.08 14.04 3.30
CA ASP A 57 14.49 14.94 2.31
C ASP A 57 15.51 15.39 1.27
N GLU A 58 16.77 15.59 1.67
CA GLU A 58 17.85 16.01 0.74
C GLU A 58 18.08 14.94 -0.35
N VAL A 59 17.94 13.66 -0.01
CA VAL A 59 18.09 12.56 -0.97
C VAL A 59 16.88 12.43 -1.89
N LEU A 60 15.68 12.72 -1.38
CA LEU A 60 14.42 12.52 -2.11
C LEU A 60 13.96 13.76 -2.90
N ALA A 61 14.31 14.96 -2.46
CA ALA A 61 13.88 16.21 -3.06
C ALA A 61 14.14 16.33 -4.59
N PRO A 62 15.24 15.78 -5.15
CA PRO A 62 15.42 15.80 -6.60
C PRO A 62 14.39 14.96 -7.38
N PHE A 63 13.68 14.05 -6.73
CA PHE A 63 12.85 13.03 -7.38
C PHE A 63 11.35 13.20 -7.15
N GLY A 64 10.92 13.87 -6.08
CA GLY A 64 9.51 13.99 -5.73
C GLY A 64 9.12 15.37 -5.21
N ASP A 65 7.86 15.73 -5.41
CA ASP A 65 7.28 16.98 -4.90
C ASP A 65 6.67 16.77 -3.50
N TYR A 66 6.23 15.53 -3.19
CA TYR A 66 5.63 15.15 -1.91
C TYR A 66 6.14 13.79 -1.45
N PHE A 67 6.23 13.60 -0.11
CA PHE A 67 6.71 12.35 0.50
C PHE A 67 5.65 11.77 1.45
N CYS A 68 5.07 10.64 1.08
CA CYS A 68 4.11 9.91 1.90
C CYS A 68 4.86 8.98 2.86
N ARG A 69 5.01 9.41 4.13
CA ARG A 69 5.68 8.67 5.23
C ARG A 69 4.68 8.18 6.28
N GLU A 70 3.49 7.88 5.85
CA GLU A 70 2.40 7.41 6.70
C GLU A 70 1.43 6.53 5.91
N GLU A 71 0.29 6.22 6.52
CA GLU A 71 -0.79 5.52 5.85
C GLU A 71 -1.37 6.38 4.70
N GLY A 72 -1.48 5.77 3.52
CA GLY A 72 -1.73 6.48 2.27
C GLY A 72 -3.09 7.15 2.17
N VAL A 73 -4.17 6.56 2.73
CA VAL A 73 -5.53 7.14 2.64
C VAL A 73 -5.58 8.48 3.35
N THR A 74 -5.09 8.54 4.60
CA THR A 74 -5.01 9.78 5.37
C THR A 74 -4.14 10.82 4.68
N PHE A 75 -2.97 10.40 4.16
CA PHE A 75 -2.06 11.28 3.44
C PHE A 75 -2.73 11.91 2.20
N PHE A 76 -3.32 11.09 1.33
CA PHE A 76 -3.93 11.59 0.09
C PHE A 76 -5.13 12.49 0.36
N ARG A 77 -6.00 12.14 1.30
CA ARG A 77 -7.13 12.99 1.65
C ARG A 77 -6.67 14.37 2.14
N ARG A 78 -5.65 14.40 3.00
CA ARG A 78 -5.06 15.66 3.46
C ARG A 78 -4.44 16.47 2.31
N LEU A 79 -3.70 15.80 1.40
CA LEU A 79 -3.10 16.44 0.24
C LEU A 79 -4.14 17.07 -0.70
N LEU A 80 -5.29 16.41 -0.84
CA LEU A 80 -6.40 16.87 -1.70
C LEU A 80 -7.36 17.82 -0.99
N GLY A 81 -7.08 18.20 0.25
CA GLY A 81 -7.95 19.10 1.05
C GLY A 81 -9.26 18.47 1.52
N GLU A 82 -9.33 17.13 1.52
CA GLU A 82 -10.50 16.40 1.96
C GLU A 82 -10.48 16.08 3.46
N THR A 83 -11.68 15.97 4.05
CA THR A 83 -11.81 15.59 5.46
C THR A 83 -11.38 14.14 5.71
N PRO A 84 -10.75 13.83 6.86
CA PRO A 84 -10.48 12.47 7.27
C PRO A 84 -11.76 11.63 7.32
N ILE A 85 -11.68 10.37 6.96
CA ILE A 85 -12.77 9.41 7.11
C ILE A 85 -12.50 8.47 8.29
N PRO A 86 -13.55 8.01 9.01
CA PRO A 86 -13.38 7.05 10.08
C PRO A 86 -12.96 5.67 9.53
N LYS A 87 -12.30 4.88 10.38
CA LYS A 87 -12.07 3.46 10.12
C LYS A 87 -13.28 2.64 10.60
N PRO A 88 -13.52 1.45 10.04
CA PRO A 88 -12.71 0.77 9.02
C PRO A 88 -12.84 1.43 7.65
N TYR A 89 -11.73 1.47 6.90
CA TYR A 89 -11.78 1.90 5.50
C TYR A 89 -12.48 0.84 4.63
N LYS A 90 -13.12 1.28 3.54
CA LYS A 90 -13.62 0.35 2.52
C LYS A 90 -12.45 -0.46 1.99
N HIS A 91 -12.43 -1.76 2.31
CA HIS A 91 -11.36 -2.65 1.93
C HIS A 91 -11.38 -2.94 0.42
N PRO A 92 -10.27 -2.79 -0.31
CA PRO A 92 -10.20 -3.19 -1.71
C PRO A 92 -10.22 -4.72 -1.83
N MET A 93 -11.01 -5.26 -2.76
CA MET A 93 -11.09 -6.70 -3.00
C MET A 93 -9.96 -7.13 -3.94
N LEU A 94 -8.80 -7.49 -3.36
CA LEU A 94 -7.59 -7.87 -4.08
C LEU A 94 -7.41 -9.37 -4.08
N VAL A 95 -7.49 -9.98 -5.25
CA VAL A 95 -7.29 -11.43 -5.43
C VAL A 95 -6.06 -11.72 -6.28
N SER A 96 -5.45 -12.87 -6.03
CA SER A 96 -4.43 -13.48 -6.88
C SER A 96 -4.84 -14.92 -7.18
N ASP A 97 -4.86 -15.30 -8.44
CA ASP A 97 -5.14 -16.67 -8.85
C ASP A 97 -3.84 -17.40 -9.18
N LEU A 98 -3.59 -18.54 -8.53
CA LEU A 98 -2.59 -19.48 -8.95
C LEU A 98 -3.15 -20.34 -10.07
N LYS A 99 -2.50 -20.35 -11.22
CA LYS A 99 -2.87 -21.17 -12.38
C LYS A 99 -1.81 -22.22 -12.64
N ILE A 100 -2.26 -23.47 -12.87
CA ILE A 100 -1.44 -24.59 -13.33
C ILE A 100 -2.02 -25.03 -14.67
N PHE A 101 -1.21 -25.02 -15.72
CA PHE A 101 -1.65 -25.31 -17.10
C PHE A 101 -2.91 -24.53 -17.52
N SER A 102 -2.96 -23.23 -17.21
CA SER A 102 -4.10 -22.33 -17.47
C SER A 102 -5.38 -22.62 -16.66
N ILE A 103 -5.40 -23.65 -15.83
CA ILE A 103 -6.50 -23.95 -14.92
C ILE A 103 -6.23 -23.25 -13.57
N ARG A 104 -7.25 -22.59 -13.02
CA ARG A 104 -7.11 -21.98 -11.69
C ARG A 104 -7.03 -23.08 -10.63
N ALA A 105 -5.88 -23.20 -9.98
CA ALA A 105 -5.64 -24.14 -8.90
C ALA A 105 -6.09 -23.61 -7.54
N SER A 106 -5.88 -22.30 -7.29
CA SER A 106 -6.36 -21.64 -6.06
C SER A 106 -6.58 -20.15 -6.29
N ARG A 107 -7.43 -19.56 -5.46
CA ARG A 107 -7.63 -18.12 -5.34
C ARG A 107 -7.18 -17.66 -3.96
N THR A 108 -6.42 -16.58 -3.90
CA THR A 108 -5.97 -15.99 -2.64
C THR A 108 -6.51 -14.57 -2.51
N GLY A 109 -7.31 -14.34 -1.47
CA GLY A 109 -7.78 -13.03 -1.04
C GLY A 109 -6.73 -12.36 -0.14
N LYS A 110 -6.47 -11.07 -0.35
CA LYS A 110 -5.52 -10.28 0.44
C LYS A 110 -6.29 -9.34 1.35
N ILE A 111 -6.05 -9.43 2.66
CA ILE A 111 -6.73 -8.62 3.68
C ILE A 111 -5.68 -7.74 4.37
N PHE A 112 -5.82 -6.43 4.21
CA PHE A 112 -4.95 -5.46 4.88
C PHE A 112 -5.59 -5.02 6.20
N ALA A 113 -5.21 -5.68 7.29
CA ALA A 113 -5.81 -5.46 8.61
C ALA A 113 -5.10 -4.35 9.40
N GLY A 114 -3.80 -4.22 9.26
CA GLY A 114 -3.01 -3.21 9.94
C GLY A 114 -1.69 -2.89 9.24
N LEU A 115 -1.05 -1.82 9.68
CA LEU A 115 0.26 -1.36 9.22
C LEU A 115 1.09 -0.90 10.40
N GLY A 116 2.38 -1.18 10.37
CA GLY A 116 3.29 -0.77 11.43
C GLY A 116 3.26 -1.67 12.65
N CYS A 117 4.31 -1.59 13.46
CA CYS A 117 4.50 -2.39 14.66
C CYS A 117 5.16 -1.55 15.75
N PRO A 118 4.71 -1.62 17.03
CA PRO A 118 5.28 -0.82 18.12
C PRO A 118 6.59 -1.36 18.68
N ASN A 119 7.00 -2.58 18.33
CA ASN A 119 8.12 -3.29 18.97
C ASN A 119 9.46 -2.57 18.82
N GLY A 120 9.72 -1.88 17.71
CA GLY A 120 10.94 -1.08 17.52
C GLY A 120 12.21 -1.90 17.34
N CYS A 121 12.13 -3.11 16.78
CA CYS A 121 13.30 -3.94 16.50
C CYS A 121 14.29 -3.21 15.58
N ASP A 122 15.59 -3.21 15.92
CA ASP A 122 16.61 -2.40 15.24
C ASP A 122 16.77 -2.70 13.74
N PHE A 123 16.48 -3.92 13.33
CA PHE A 123 16.55 -4.36 11.93
C PHE A 123 15.25 -4.10 11.14
N CYS A 124 14.15 -3.66 11.80
CA CYS A 124 12.84 -3.59 11.18
C CYS A 124 12.48 -2.19 10.68
N CYS A 125 12.49 -1.98 9.37
CA CYS A 125 12.12 -0.68 8.78
C CYS A 125 10.66 -0.31 9.05
N THR A 126 9.73 -1.27 9.09
CA THR A 126 8.30 -1.03 9.29
C THR A 126 8.01 -0.32 10.60
N SER A 127 8.58 -0.80 11.71
CA SER A 127 8.39 -0.21 13.03
C SER A 127 8.90 1.23 13.07
N HIS A 128 10.08 1.49 12.52
CA HIS A 128 10.68 2.83 12.47
C HIS A 128 9.93 3.76 11.51
N PHE A 129 9.52 3.26 10.34
CA PHE A 129 8.74 4.04 9.37
C PHE A 129 7.43 4.56 9.97
N PHE A 130 6.68 3.73 10.68
CA PHE A 130 5.45 4.11 11.37
C PHE A 130 5.67 4.70 12.78
N LYS A 131 6.92 5.05 13.14
CA LYS A 131 7.28 5.68 14.43
C LYS A 131 6.77 4.86 15.61
N ARG A 132 6.98 3.55 15.57
CA ARG A 132 6.53 2.56 16.57
C ARG A 132 5.02 2.63 16.84
N ARG A 133 4.22 2.88 15.81
CA ARG A 133 2.76 2.88 15.91
C ARG A 133 2.19 1.76 15.06
N HIS A 134 1.13 1.14 15.57
CA HIS A 134 0.30 0.21 14.81
C HIS A 134 -0.94 0.95 14.32
N VAL A 135 -1.10 1.07 13.01
CA VAL A 135 -2.22 1.72 12.34
C VAL A 135 -3.23 0.66 11.96
N LYS A 136 -4.27 0.47 12.77
CA LYS A 136 -5.35 -0.50 12.49
C LYS A 136 -6.20 0.02 11.34
N LEU A 137 -6.20 -0.66 10.19
CA LEU A 137 -7.05 -0.35 9.04
C LEU A 137 -8.43 -0.98 9.22
N LEU A 138 -8.48 -2.19 9.80
CA LEU A 138 -9.66 -2.90 10.27
C LEU A 138 -9.55 -3.03 11.79
N PRO A 139 -10.19 -2.11 12.59
CA PRO A 139 -9.95 -1.99 14.02
C PRO A 139 -10.38 -3.19 14.85
N GLU A 140 -11.45 -3.87 14.47
CA GLU A 140 -12.08 -4.96 15.22
C GLU A 140 -11.99 -6.29 14.45
N GLY A 141 -12.10 -7.43 15.13
CA GLY A 141 -12.09 -8.75 14.50
C GLY A 141 -13.24 -8.93 13.53
N LYS A 142 -14.43 -8.45 13.90
CA LYS A 142 -15.61 -8.47 13.01
C LYS A 142 -15.42 -7.68 11.71
N ASP A 143 -14.59 -6.61 11.71
CA ASP A 143 -14.28 -5.87 10.48
C ASP A 143 -13.48 -6.74 9.52
N ILE A 144 -12.50 -7.50 10.06
CA ILE A 144 -11.70 -8.46 9.29
C ILE A 144 -12.58 -9.56 8.74
N PHE A 145 -13.44 -10.12 9.62
CA PHE A 145 -14.37 -11.19 9.25
C PHE A 145 -15.33 -10.75 8.14
N SER A 146 -15.84 -9.52 8.19
CA SER A 146 -16.72 -8.98 7.14
C SER A 146 -16.04 -8.89 5.78
N VAL A 147 -14.72 -8.74 5.74
CA VAL A 147 -13.94 -8.79 4.49
C VAL A 147 -13.78 -10.23 4.01
N VAL A 148 -13.57 -11.18 4.93
CA VAL A 148 -13.53 -12.63 4.62
C VAL A 148 -14.85 -13.05 3.97
N GLU A 149 -16.00 -12.72 4.57
CA GLU A 149 -17.32 -13.04 4.03
C GLU A 149 -17.48 -12.57 2.59
N LYS A 150 -17.11 -11.32 2.29
CA LYS A 150 -17.18 -10.79 0.91
C LYS A 150 -16.32 -11.58 -0.09
N TYR A 151 -15.17 -12.09 0.34
CA TYR A 151 -14.36 -12.95 -0.52
C TYR A 151 -15.01 -14.33 -0.72
N LEU A 152 -15.60 -14.91 0.35
CA LEU A 152 -16.30 -16.20 0.28
C LEU A 152 -17.57 -16.11 -0.58
N ASP A 153 -18.27 -14.99 -0.55
CA ASP A 153 -19.40 -14.71 -1.45
C ASP A 153 -18.96 -14.69 -2.93
N MET A 154 -17.72 -14.21 -3.21
CA MET A 154 -17.17 -14.22 -4.56
C MET A 154 -16.70 -15.62 -5.00
N ASP A 155 -16.09 -16.37 -4.10
CA ASP A 155 -15.59 -17.73 -4.33
C ASP A 155 -15.38 -18.45 -2.97
N PRO A 156 -16.21 -19.46 -2.65
CA PRO A 156 -16.14 -20.19 -1.38
C PRO A 156 -14.80 -20.91 -1.12
N ASN A 157 -14.01 -21.13 -2.18
CA ASN A 157 -12.69 -21.79 -2.08
C ASN A 157 -11.53 -20.79 -1.95
N THR A 158 -11.80 -19.53 -1.60
CA THR A 158 -10.76 -18.52 -1.42
C THR A 158 -9.93 -18.82 -0.17
N VAL A 159 -8.60 -18.85 -0.33
CA VAL A 159 -7.62 -18.86 0.76
C VAL A 159 -7.24 -17.42 1.10
N PHE A 160 -6.93 -17.10 2.35
CA PHE A 160 -6.67 -15.74 2.78
C PHE A 160 -5.23 -15.52 3.22
N ILE A 161 -4.71 -14.33 2.93
CA ILE A 161 -3.49 -13.80 3.54
C ILE A 161 -3.87 -12.50 4.24
N ILE A 162 -3.68 -12.46 5.57
CA ILE A 162 -3.87 -11.25 6.37
C ILE A 162 -2.52 -10.52 6.45
N PHE A 163 -2.49 -9.28 5.97
CA PHE A 163 -1.37 -8.38 6.09
C PHE A 163 -1.55 -7.53 7.34
N ASP A 164 -0.77 -7.85 8.35
CA ASP A 164 -0.65 -7.13 9.62
C ASP A 164 0.71 -7.50 10.21
N GLU A 165 1.53 -6.53 10.54
CA GLU A 165 2.89 -6.78 11.03
C GLU A 165 2.93 -7.43 12.41
N ASP A 166 1.86 -7.28 13.20
CA ASP A 166 1.71 -7.95 14.49
C ASP A 166 0.24 -8.20 14.81
N PHE A 167 -0.36 -9.18 14.14
CA PHE A 167 -1.77 -9.52 14.27
C PHE A 167 -2.16 -9.85 15.70
N LEU A 168 -1.28 -10.55 16.44
CA LEU A 168 -1.54 -11.01 17.81
C LEU A 168 -1.29 -9.93 18.87
N LEU A 169 -0.74 -8.78 18.53
CA LEU A 169 -0.53 -7.66 19.44
C LEU A 169 -1.84 -7.24 20.13
N ASN A 170 -2.94 -7.27 19.42
CA ASN A 170 -4.26 -7.05 19.98
C ASN A 170 -5.03 -8.38 20.12
N LYS A 171 -4.82 -9.05 21.26
CA LYS A 171 -5.46 -10.35 21.55
C LYS A 171 -6.98 -10.30 21.42
N ALA A 172 -7.64 -9.24 21.89
CA ALA A 172 -9.09 -9.12 21.80
C ALA A 172 -9.56 -9.16 20.34
N ARG A 173 -8.93 -8.38 19.45
CA ARG A 173 -9.21 -8.38 18.01
C ARG A 173 -8.95 -9.75 17.36
N ALA A 174 -7.85 -10.39 17.77
CA ALA A 174 -7.49 -11.70 17.22
C ALA A 174 -8.41 -12.84 17.67
N LEU A 175 -8.99 -12.74 18.88
CA LEU A 175 -9.95 -13.71 19.40
C LEU A 175 -11.38 -13.46 18.90
N GLU A 176 -11.71 -12.23 18.53
CA GLU A 176 -12.98 -11.86 17.90
C GLU A 176 -13.06 -12.30 16.44
N PHE A 177 -11.92 -12.35 15.74
CA PHE A 177 -11.79 -12.85 14.36
C PHE A 177 -11.90 -14.37 14.29
#